data_6d2b912c390391a46eccaf394247e393
#
_entry.id   6d2b912c390391a46eccaf394247e393
#
_cell.length_a   1.000
_cell.length_b   1.000
_cell.length_c   1.000
_cell.angle_alpha   90.00
_cell.angle_beta   90.00
_cell.angle_gamma   90.00
#
_symmetry.space_group_name_H-M   'P 1'
#
loop_
_entity.id
_entity.type
_entity.pdbx_description
1 polymer ?
#
loop_
_entity_poly.entity_id
_entity_poly.type
_entity_poly.pdbx_seq_one_letter_code
_entity_poly.pdbx_strand_id
1 'polypeptide(L)'
;MPKSKKDALEYHEKGRPGKIEVVPTKSVATQRDLALAYSPGVAEPCLAIHSNPEDAFKYTARGNLVGVVSNGTAVLGLGNIGPLAAKPVMEGKGVLFKRFAGIDVFDLEVASENPEDVIRFCELLEPTVGGINLEDIAAPACFEIEEALSKNLDIPVFHDDQHGTAIITAAALINAVEIVEKKIERVRVVFNGAGASALSTAKHLLRIGVPLDNILICDSKGVIHEGREDLSRYKAVFAAKTSKRTLEDVMVDADVCIGLSVKGAITKEMVVSMAPKPIIFSLANPDPEILPEEVLEVRDDAIIATGRSDYPNQVNNVLGFPFIFRGALDVRATGINEEMMLAATNALAELAREQVPDTVRGAYEGSEMSFGKEYLIPKPFDHRVLFHVAPAVAKAAIETGVARVTLDLDQYVDRLRASLGPGREAVSYTHLTLPTNREV
;
A
#
# COMPACT_ATOMS: atom_id res chain seq x y z
N MET A 1 -10.91 -6.66 16.82
CA MET A 1 -9.51 -6.43 17.28
C MET A 1 -9.02 -7.63 18.08
N PRO A 2 -7.75 -8.05 17.99
CA PRO A 2 -7.20 -9.02 18.91
C PRO A 2 -7.39 -8.47 20.34
N LYS A 3 -8.03 -9.27 21.20
CA LYS A 3 -8.41 -8.86 22.56
C LYS A 3 -7.20 -8.78 23.52
N SER A 4 -6.06 -9.36 23.13
CA SER A 4 -4.84 -9.33 23.93
C SER A 4 -3.57 -9.59 23.12
N LYS A 5 -2.38 -9.26 23.69
CA LYS A 5 -1.08 -9.67 23.13
C LYS A 5 -0.98 -11.19 22.96
N LYS A 6 -1.62 -11.96 23.82
CA LYS A 6 -1.66 -13.41 23.78
C LYS A 6 -2.38 -13.92 22.53
N ASP A 7 -3.53 -13.33 22.17
CA ASP A 7 -4.28 -13.71 20.95
C ASP A 7 -3.43 -13.54 19.69
N ALA A 8 -2.63 -12.46 19.63
CA ALA A 8 -1.74 -12.21 18.48
C ALA A 8 -0.62 -13.26 18.39
N LEU A 9 0.01 -13.64 19.52
CA LEU A 9 1.05 -14.66 19.54
C LEU A 9 0.46 -16.05 19.20
N GLU A 10 -0.67 -16.42 19.78
CA GLU A 10 -1.35 -17.69 19.49
C GLU A 10 -1.75 -17.80 18.01
N TYR A 11 -2.17 -16.69 17.38
CA TYR A 11 -2.48 -16.68 15.96
C TYR A 11 -1.29 -17.07 15.07
N HIS A 12 -0.06 -16.68 15.45
CA HIS A 12 1.15 -16.97 14.68
C HIS A 12 1.76 -18.35 14.99
N GLU A 13 1.50 -18.89 16.20
CA GLU A 13 2.07 -20.15 16.68
C GLU A 13 1.16 -21.35 16.42
N LYS A 14 -0.17 -21.18 16.52
CA LYS A 14 -1.14 -22.29 16.56
C LYS A 14 -1.24 -23.02 15.23
N GLY A 15 -1.16 -24.36 15.28
CA GLY A 15 -1.17 -25.22 14.11
C GLY A 15 0.21 -25.25 13.45
N ARG A 16 0.29 -24.95 12.15
CA ARG A 16 1.57 -24.74 11.47
C ARG A 16 2.07 -23.32 11.76
N PRO A 17 3.26 -23.14 12.33
CA PRO A 17 3.79 -21.81 12.60
C PRO A 17 3.94 -20.95 11.34
N GLY A 18 3.77 -19.63 11.50
CA GLY A 18 3.79 -18.68 10.39
C GLY A 18 2.45 -18.52 9.69
N LYS A 19 2.41 -17.77 8.60
CA LYS A 19 1.18 -17.41 7.87
C LYS A 19 1.18 -17.82 6.41
N ILE A 20 2.32 -18.28 5.89
CA ILE A 20 2.48 -18.65 4.50
C ILE A 20 3.00 -20.09 4.37
N GLU A 21 2.69 -20.69 3.23
CA GLU A 21 3.29 -21.96 2.79
C GLU A 21 3.48 -21.95 1.28
N VAL A 22 4.45 -22.73 0.79
CA VAL A 22 4.65 -22.96 -0.63
C VAL A 22 4.05 -24.31 -0.98
N VAL A 23 3.09 -24.32 -1.90
CA VAL A 23 2.39 -25.51 -2.34
C VAL A 23 2.51 -25.69 -3.85
N PRO A 24 2.64 -26.94 -4.34
CA PRO A 24 2.65 -27.23 -5.77
C PRO A 24 1.31 -26.85 -6.43
N THR A 25 1.37 -26.25 -7.63
CA THR A 25 0.19 -25.98 -8.46
C THR A 25 -0.19 -27.14 -9.38
N LYS A 26 0.69 -28.14 -9.51
CA LYS A 26 0.52 -29.34 -10.32
C LYS A 26 0.53 -30.57 -9.44
N SER A 27 -0.36 -31.52 -9.76
CA SER A 27 -0.35 -32.83 -9.11
C SER A 27 0.87 -33.64 -9.54
N VAL A 28 1.50 -34.35 -8.60
CA VAL A 28 2.57 -35.33 -8.85
C VAL A 28 2.16 -36.62 -8.16
N ALA A 29 1.20 -37.34 -8.74
CA ALA A 29 0.64 -38.57 -8.19
C ALA A 29 1.08 -39.83 -8.95
N THR A 30 1.59 -39.69 -10.17
CA THR A 30 1.99 -40.78 -11.03
C THR A 30 3.44 -40.62 -11.49
N GLN A 31 4.05 -41.75 -11.97
CA GLN A 31 5.40 -41.71 -12.55
C GLN A 31 5.43 -40.79 -13.81
N ARG A 32 4.34 -40.74 -14.57
CA ARG A 32 4.21 -39.82 -15.69
C ARG A 32 4.26 -38.37 -15.23
N ASP A 33 3.54 -38.04 -14.16
CA ASP A 33 3.54 -36.67 -13.61
C ASP A 33 4.94 -36.27 -13.15
N LEU A 34 5.62 -37.19 -12.47
CA LEU A 34 7.03 -36.99 -12.04
C LEU A 34 7.95 -36.74 -13.22
N ALA A 35 7.81 -37.54 -14.31
CA ALA A 35 8.62 -37.38 -15.51
C ALA A 35 8.35 -36.03 -16.22
N LEU A 36 7.15 -35.50 -16.17
CA LEU A 36 6.80 -34.19 -16.71
C LEU A 36 7.25 -33.05 -15.79
N ALA A 37 7.09 -33.24 -14.48
CA ALA A 37 7.42 -32.18 -13.50
C ALA A 37 8.93 -31.99 -13.31
N TYR A 38 9.72 -33.03 -13.52
CA TYR A 38 11.16 -33.01 -13.28
C TYR A 38 11.94 -33.63 -14.44
N SER A 39 12.43 -34.86 -14.32
CA SER A 39 13.28 -35.48 -15.35
C SER A 39 12.52 -36.60 -16.09
N PRO A 40 12.53 -36.66 -17.44
CA PRO A 40 13.26 -35.79 -18.37
C PRO A 40 12.47 -34.55 -18.87
N GLY A 41 11.16 -34.44 -18.60
CA GLY A 41 10.24 -33.49 -19.22
C GLY A 41 10.57 -32.02 -18.97
N VAL A 42 11.24 -31.70 -17.84
CA VAL A 42 11.62 -30.33 -17.51
C VAL A 42 12.65 -29.70 -18.48
N ALA A 43 13.35 -30.52 -19.28
CA ALA A 43 14.28 -30.03 -20.28
C ALA A 43 13.61 -29.17 -21.36
N GLU A 44 12.38 -29.51 -21.76
CA GLU A 44 11.67 -28.78 -22.81
C GLU A 44 11.34 -27.33 -22.46
N PRO A 45 10.72 -27.01 -21.29
CA PRO A 45 10.54 -25.62 -20.90
C PRO A 45 11.87 -24.89 -20.67
N CYS A 46 12.93 -25.55 -20.18
CA CYS A 46 14.26 -24.94 -20.06
C CYS A 46 14.81 -24.50 -21.42
N LEU A 47 14.73 -25.37 -22.43
CA LEU A 47 15.18 -25.04 -23.79
C LEU A 47 14.32 -23.94 -24.42
N ALA A 48 13.00 -23.97 -24.22
CA ALA A 48 12.11 -22.91 -24.70
C ALA A 48 12.50 -21.56 -24.12
N ILE A 49 12.68 -21.47 -22.78
CA ILE A 49 13.08 -20.22 -22.10
C ILE A 49 14.49 -19.78 -22.53
N HIS A 50 15.43 -20.72 -22.70
CA HIS A 50 16.75 -20.38 -23.19
C HIS A 50 16.71 -19.75 -24.59
N SER A 51 15.82 -20.23 -25.46
CA SER A 51 15.64 -19.71 -26.81
C SER A 51 14.84 -18.39 -26.83
N ASN A 52 13.89 -18.23 -25.94
CA ASN A 52 13.08 -17.03 -25.80
C ASN A 52 12.81 -16.74 -24.29
N PRO A 53 13.55 -15.81 -23.67
CA PRO A 53 13.41 -15.49 -22.24
C PRO A 53 11.99 -15.09 -21.80
N GLU A 54 11.17 -14.51 -22.70
CA GLU A 54 9.76 -14.17 -22.42
C GLU A 54 8.90 -15.41 -22.09
N ASP A 55 9.31 -16.60 -22.53
CA ASP A 55 8.61 -17.84 -22.21
C ASP A 55 8.72 -18.23 -20.72
N ALA A 56 9.58 -17.55 -19.93
CA ALA A 56 9.60 -17.68 -18.49
C ALA A 56 8.24 -17.30 -17.86
N PHE A 57 7.55 -16.31 -18.39
CA PHE A 57 6.20 -15.93 -17.96
C PHE A 57 5.12 -16.95 -18.30
N LYS A 58 5.40 -17.86 -19.24
CA LYS A 58 4.48 -18.90 -19.68
C LYS A 58 4.71 -20.22 -18.93
N TYR A 59 5.96 -20.57 -18.68
CA TYR A 59 6.31 -21.90 -18.17
C TYR A 59 6.73 -21.91 -16.70
N THR A 60 6.82 -20.77 -16.03
CA THR A 60 7.17 -20.65 -14.60
C THR A 60 6.18 -19.81 -13.83
N ALA A 61 6.31 -19.80 -12.51
CA ALA A 61 5.52 -18.94 -11.62
C ALA A 61 5.91 -17.45 -11.67
N ARG A 62 6.99 -17.09 -12.38
CA ARG A 62 7.58 -15.74 -12.39
C ARG A 62 6.54 -14.64 -12.63
N GLY A 63 5.62 -14.83 -13.57
CA GLY A 63 4.61 -13.82 -13.93
C GLY A 63 3.57 -13.51 -12.84
N ASN A 64 3.47 -14.34 -11.79
CA ASN A 64 2.55 -14.14 -10.68
C ASN A 64 3.25 -14.11 -9.32
N LEU A 65 4.56 -13.93 -9.28
CA LEU A 65 5.37 -13.99 -8.07
C LEU A 65 6.01 -12.63 -7.77
N VAL A 66 5.77 -12.09 -6.57
CA VAL A 66 6.39 -10.86 -6.07
C VAL A 66 7.36 -11.20 -4.94
N GLY A 67 8.55 -10.61 -4.99
CA GLY A 67 9.46 -10.57 -3.84
C GLY A 67 9.11 -9.41 -2.92
N VAL A 68 8.72 -9.70 -1.69
CA VAL A 68 8.60 -8.68 -0.64
C VAL A 68 9.94 -8.59 0.08
N VAL A 69 10.66 -7.49 -0.13
CA VAL A 69 12.03 -7.31 0.36
C VAL A 69 12.08 -6.29 1.48
N SER A 70 12.66 -6.67 2.61
CA SER A 70 12.83 -5.81 3.78
C SER A 70 14.20 -6.04 4.43
N ASN A 71 14.73 -5.00 5.08
CA ASN A 71 15.84 -5.15 6.02
C ASN A 71 15.44 -4.84 7.48
N GLY A 72 14.15 -4.57 7.71
CA GLY A 72 13.59 -4.38 9.04
C GLY A 72 14.05 -3.13 9.77
N THR A 73 14.46 -2.09 9.04
CA THR A 73 15.01 -0.84 9.63
C THR A 73 13.93 0.19 9.99
N ALA A 74 12.67 0.01 9.51
CA ALA A 74 11.56 0.94 9.79
C ALA A 74 10.22 0.19 9.98
N VAL A 75 10.20 -0.84 10.82
CA VAL A 75 9.05 -1.73 10.98
C VAL A 75 7.94 -1.07 11.77
N LEU A 76 6.80 -0.78 11.11
CA LEU A 76 5.60 -0.17 11.72
C LEU A 76 5.97 0.98 12.67
N GLY A 77 5.44 1.06 13.87
CA GLY A 77 5.84 2.00 14.92
C GLY A 77 7.01 1.53 15.80
N LEU A 78 7.66 0.40 15.46
CA LEU A 78 8.72 -0.23 16.27
C LEU A 78 10.13 0.24 15.89
N GLY A 79 10.30 0.85 14.70
CA GLY A 79 11.59 1.33 14.20
C GLY A 79 12.50 0.20 13.71
N ASN A 80 13.81 0.35 13.93
CA ASN A 80 14.80 -0.65 13.52
C ASN A 80 14.82 -1.83 14.50
N ILE A 81 14.14 -2.92 14.14
CA ILE A 81 14.12 -4.18 14.90
C ILE A 81 14.85 -5.31 14.19
N GLY A 82 15.39 -5.03 13.00
CA GLY A 82 16.16 -5.95 12.19
C GLY A 82 15.32 -6.93 11.35
N PRO A 83 15.96 -7.58 10.37
CA PRO A 83 15.27 -8.37 9.36
C PRO A 83 14.53 -9.58 9.95
N LEU A 84 15.12 -10.32 10.88
CA LEU A 84 14.47 -11.50 11.45
C LEU A 84 13.17 -11.16 12.21
N ALA A 85 13.17 -10.06 12.96
CA ALA A 85 11.98 -9.63 13.70
C ALA A 85 10.92 -8.98 12.78
N ALA A 86 11.29 -8.51 11.59
CA ALA A 86 10.37 -8.02 10.57
C ALA A 86 9.58 -9.13 9.86
N LYS A 87 10.08 -10.38 9.85
CA LYS A 87 9.48 -11.49 9.11
C LYS A 87 7.97 -11.67 9.33
N PRO A 88 7.41 -11.58 10.54
CA PRO A 88 5.95 -11.70 10.72
C PRO A 88 5.15 -10.65 9.96
N VAL A 89 5.70 -9.43 9.75
CA VAL A 89 5.06 -8.38 8.95
C VAL A 89 5.12 -8.75 7.48
N MET A 90 6.27 -9.22 6.98
CA MET A 90 6.49 -9.61 5.59
C MET A 90 5.61 -10.80 5.18
N GLU A 91 5.48 -11.81 6.03
CA GLU A 91 4.49 -12.87 5.82
C GLU A 91 3.06 -12.33 5.77
N GLY A 92 2.74 -11.36 6.62
CA GLY A 92 1.46 -10.65 6.59
C GLY A 92 1.22 -9.96 5.25
N LYS A 93 2.23 -9.28 4.70
CA LYS A 93 2.19 -8.67 3.37
C LYS A 93 1.90 -9.74 2.30
N GLY A 94 2.55 -10.90 2.36
CA GLY A 94 2.29 -12.03 1.47
C GLY A 94 0.85 -12.53 1.53
N VAL A 95 0.27 -12.64 2.74
CA VAL A 95 -1.15 -12.98 2.92
C VAL A 95 -2.06 -11.98 2.21
N LEU A 96 -1.79 -10.67 2.33
CA LEU A 96 -2.59 -9.62 1.70
C LEU A 96 -2.51 -9.67 0.17
N PHE A 97 -1.31 -9.82 -0.40
CA PHE A 97 -1.12 -10.03 -1.84
C PHE A 97 -1.92 -11.22 -2.37
N LYS A 98 -1.82 -12.37 -1.68
CA LYS A 98 -2.53 -13.59 -2.07
C LYS A 98 -4.03 -13.45 -1.93
N ARG A 99 -4.48 -12.90 -0.80
CA ARG A 99 -5.92 -12.78 -0.49
C ARG A 99 -6.65 -11.84 -1.42
N PHE A 100 -6.07 -10.66 -1.70
CA PHE A 100 -6.77 -9.59 -2.40
C PHE A 100 -6.53 -9.59 -3.91
N ALA A 101 -5.36 -10.04 -4.37
CA ALA A 101 -5.00 -9.99 -5.78
C ALA A 101 -4.58 -11.34 -6.39
N GLY A 102 -4.60 -12.43 -5.62
CA GLY A 102 -4.19 -13.76 -6.10
C GLY A 102 -2.70 -13.88 -6.41
N ILE A 103 -1.87 -12.93 -5.98
CA ILE A 103 -0.42 -12.89 -6.23
C ILE A 103 0.31 -13.75 -5.21
N ASP A 104 1.25 -14.56 -5.69
CA ASP A 104 2.15 -15.33 -4.85
C ASP A 104 3.32 -14.46 -4.39
N VAL A 105 3.83 -14.72 -3.18
CA VAL A 105 4.89 -13.91 -2.57
C VAL A 105 5.98 -14.80 -1.99
N PHE A 106 7.23 -14.41 -2.22
CA PHE A 106 8.33 -14.75 -1.34
C PHE A 106 8.68 -13.54 -0.48
N ASP A 107 8.60 -13.70 0.84
CA ASP A 107 9.11 -12.72 1.79
C ASP A 107 10.60 -12.96 2.02
N LEU A 108 11.39 -11.90 1.86
CA LEU A 108 12.83 -11.96 1.72
C LEU A 108 13.48 -10.90 2.63
N GLU A 109 13.94 -11.36 3.79
CA GLU A 109 14.56 -10.51 4.80
C GLU A 109 16.08 -10.44 4.57
N VAL A 110 16.57 -9.23 4.25
CA VAL A 110 17.98 -8.97 3.93
C VAL A 110 18.74 -8.53 5.18
N ALA A 111 19.75 -9.30 5.59
CA ALA A 111 20.55 -9.03 6.79
C ALA A 111 21.64 -7.98 6.51
N SER A 112 21.27 -6.81 5.99
CA SER A 112 22.16 -5.67 5.80
C SER A 112 21.40 -4.34 5.89
N GLU A 113 22.01 -3.35 6.53
CA GLU A 113 21.53 -1.96 6.54
C GLU A 113 22.16 -1.13 5.41
N ASN A 114 23.18 -1.66 4.71
CA ASN A 114 23.82 -0.99 3.59
C ASN A 114 22.90 -1.00 2.36
N PRO A 115 22.52 0.16 1.79
CA PRO A 115 21.68 0.23 0.61
C PRO A 115 22.24 -0.54 -0.60
N GLU A 116 23.55 -0.54 -0.80
CA GLU A 116 24.20 -1.25 -1.92
C GLU A 116 23.97 -2.77 -1.87
N ASP A 117 23.96 -3.36 -0.66
CA ASP A 117 23.70 -4.79 -0.49
C ASP A 117 22.25 -5.14 -0.84
N VAL A 118 21.29 -4.29 -0.43
CA VAL A 118 19.87 -4.47 -0.76
C VAL A 118 19.64 -4.31 -2.25
N ILE A 119 20.24 -3.30 -2.88
CA ILE A 119 20.19 -3.10 -4.35
C ILE A 119 20.74 -4.34 -5.04
N ARG A 120 21.95 -4.77 -4.66
CA ARG A 120 22.59 -5.94 -5.29
C ARG A 120 21.79 -7.22 -5.10
N PHE A 121 21.21 -7.42 -3.93
CA PHE A 121 20.32 -8.55 -3.66
C PHE A 121 19.13 -8.55 -4.62
N CYS A 122 18.44 -7.41 -4.77
CA CYS A 122 17.28 -7.28 -5.65
C CYS A 122 17.64 -7.47 -7.13
N GLU A 123 18.80 -6.97 -7.57
CA GLU A 123 19.30 -7.19 -8.95
C GLU A 123 19.54 -8.68 -9.23
N LEU A 124 20.09 -9.43 -8.27
CA LEU A 124 20.31 -10.87 -8.41
C LEU A 124 19.00 -11.67 -8.32
N LEU A 125 17.98 -11.14 -7.67
CA LEU A 125 16.66 -11.76 -7.53
C LEU A 125 15.78 -11.61 -8.78
N GLU A 126 16.02 -10.62 -9.65
CA GLU A 126 15.17 -10.30 -10.80
C GLU A 126 14.73 -11.50 -11.65
N PRO A 127 15.61 -12.49 -11.97
CA PRO A 127 15.19 -13.66 -12.75
C PRO A 127 14.10 -14.51 -12.10
N THR A 128 13.96 -14.43 -10.78
CA THR A 128 13.05 -15.27 -10.00
C THR A 128 11.63 -14.71 -9.95
N VAL A 129 11.48 -13.37 -9.90
CA VAL A 129 10.21 -12.69 -9.61
C VAL A 129 9.71 -11.86 -10.77
N GLY A 130 8.40 -11.59 -10.78
CA GLY A 130 7.78 -10.68 -11.74
C GLY A 130 7.71 -9.24 -11.26
N GLY A 131 8.00 -8.98 -9.98
CA GLY A 131 8.04 -7.66 -9.38
C GLY A 131 8.62 -7.68 -7.96
N ILE A 132 9.01 -6.52 -7.45
CA ILE A 132 9.60 -6.36 -6.11
C ILE A 132 8.81 -5.29 -5.34
N ASN A 133 8.29 -5.68 -4.18
CA ASN A 133 7.76 -4.76 -3.17
C ASN A 133 8.81 -4.52 -2.10
N LEU A 134 9.28 -3.29 -1.97
CA LEU A 134 10.14 -2.86 -0.87
C LEU A 134 9.27 -2.47 0.33
N GLU A 135 9.65 -2.93 1.52
CA GLU A 135 8.85 -2.78 2.73
C GLU A 135 9.72 -2.48 3.95
N ASP A 136 9.26 -1.59 4.82
CA ASP A 136 9.87 -1.32 6.14
C ASP A 136 11.39 -0.98 6.07
N ILE A 137 11.80 -0.23 5.04
CA ILE A 137 13.17 0.27 4.85
C ILE A 137 13.21 1.75 5.23
N ALA A 138 14.11 2.12 6.14
CA ALA A 138 14.20 3.48 6.66
C ALA A 138 14.70 4.50 5.64
N ALA A 139 14.14 5.72 5.71
CA ALA A 139 14.70 6.87 4.99
C ALA A 139 16.04 7.32 5.61
N PRO A 140 17.02 7.79 4.82
CA PRO A 140 16.94 8.07 3.38
C PRO A 140 17.23 6.88 2.49
N ALA A 141 17.73 5.74 3.01
CA ALA A 141 18.14 4.57 2.25
C ALA A 141 17.03 4.04 1.33
N CYS A 142 15.77 4.04 1.78
CA CYS A 142 14.65 3.58 0.98
C CYS A 142 14.50 4.32 -0.37
N PHE A 143 14.76 5.62 -0.40
CA PHE A 143 14.73 6.41 -1.64
C PHE A 143 15.85 6.01 -2.60
N GLU A 144 17.07 5.84 -2.08
CA GLU A 144 18.24 5.48 -2.87
C GLU A 144 18.10 4.08 -3.48
N ILE A 145 17.59 3.13 -2.69
CA ILE A 145 17.33 1.77 -3.12
C ILE A 145 16.29 1.76 -4.23
N GLU A 146 15.15 2.40 -4.02
CA GLU A 146 14.08 2.41 -5.00
C GLU A 146 14.48 3.13 -6.29
N GLU A 147 15.13 4.30 -6.21
CA GLU A 147 15.62 5.04 -7.37
C GLU A 147 16.60 4.19 -8.21
N ALA A 148 17.52 3.46 -7.54
CA ALA A 148 18.46 2.60 -8.23
C ALA A 148 17.77 1.39 -8.90
N LEU A 149 16.91 0.70 -8.17
CA LEU A 149 16.23 -0.49 -8.68
C LEU A 149 15.23 -0.17 -9.80
N SER A 150 14.47 0.91 -9.68
CA SER A 150 13.54 1.36 -10.72
C SER A 150 14.25 1.73 -12.02
N LYS A 151 15.55 2.10 -11.95
CA LYS A 151 16.37 2.40 -13.12
C LYS A 151 17.06 1.16 -13.69
N ASN A 152 17.47 0.22 -12.84
CA ASN A 152 18.34 -0.89 -13.21
C ASN A 152 17.57 -2.16 -13.61
N LEU A 153 16.33 -2.31 -13.13
CA LEU A 153 15.51 -3.50 -13.35
C LEU A 153 14.43 -3.28 -14.40
N ASP A 154 14.11 -4.32 -15.13
CA ASP A 154 13.04 -4.36 -16.14
C ASP A 154 11.76 -5.01 -15.62
N ILE A 155 11.51 -4.93 -14.32
CA ILE A 155 10.30 -5.42 -13.62
C ILE A 155 9.74 -4.35 -12.70
N PRO A 156 8.46 -4.39 -12.33
CA PRO A 156 7.87 -3.50 -11.34
C PRO A 156 8.64 -3.48 -10.02
N VAL A 157 9.08 -2.31 -9.59
CA VAL A 157 9.61 -2.04 -8.25
C VAL A 157 8.73 -0.99 -7.61
N PHE A 158 8.35 -1.22 -6.36
CA PHE A 158 7.42 -0.33 -5.64
C PHE A 158 7.72 -0.37 -4.14
N HIS A 159 7.87 0.78 -3.52
CA HIS A 159 8.04 0.88 -2.08
C HIS A 159 6.70 1.24 -1.44
N ASP A 160 6.09 0.30 -0.73
CA ASP A 160 4.72 0.49 -0.24
C ASP A 160 4.59 1.61 0.80
N ASP A 161 5.55 1.74 1.74
CA ASP A 161 5.51 2.81 2.75
C ASP A 161 5.59 4.20 2.12
N GLN A 162 6.23 4.33 0.97
CA GLN A 162 6.28 5.58 0.22
C GLN A 162 4.99 5.78 -0.59
N HIS A 163 4.75 4.90 -1.56
CA HIS A 163 3.76 5.11 -2.61
C HIS A 163 2.38 4.57 -2.25
N GLY A 164 2.30 3.47 -1.49
CA GLY A 164 1.03 2.95 -0.99
C GLY A 164 0.33 4.00 -0.14
N THR A 165 1.03 4.53 0.87
CA THR A 165 0.51 5.59 1.74
C THR A 165 0.15 6.85 0.93
N ALA A 166 0.97 7.25 -0.04
CA ALA A 166 0.71 8.43 -0.87
C ALA A 166 -0.58 8.28 -1.69
N ILE A 167 -0.77 7.14 -2.36
CA ILE A 167 -1.92 6.85 -3.22
C ILE A 167 -3.22 6.87 -2.43
N ILE A 168 -3.28 6.13 -1.31
CA ILE A 168 -4.51 6.03 -0.51
C ILE A 168 -4.85 7.34 0.20
N THR A 169 -3.83 8.07 0.69
CA THR A 169 -4.02 9.39 1.31
C THR A 169 -4.54 10.40 0.29
N ALA A 170 -3.97 10.42 -0.91
CA ALA A 170 -4.41 11.30 -1.98
C ALA A 170 -5.84 10.98 -2.44
N ALA A 171 -6.21 9.70 -2.58
CA ALA A 171 -7.57 9.29 -2.92
C ALA A 171 -8.59 9.75 -1.87
N ALA A 172 -8.30 9.55 -0.59
CA ALA A 172 -9.14 10.04 0.50
C ALA A 172 -9.22 11.57 0.53
N LEU A 173 -8.11 12.26 0.25
CA LEU A 173 -8.07 13.73 0.22
C LEU A 173 -8.89 14.32 -0.91
N ILE A 174 -8.85 13.76 -2.13
CA ILE A 174 -9.69 14.18 -3.26
C ILE A 174 -11.15 14.20 -2.83
N ASN A 175 -11.62 13.14 -2.21
CA ASN A 175 -13.00 13.02 -1.76
C ASN A 175 -13.32 13.92 -0.57
N ALA A 176 -12.41 14.05 0.39
CA ALA A 176 -12.61 14.94 1.53
C ALA A 176 -12.73 16.42 1.10
N VAL A 177 -11.87 16.85 0.16
CA VAL A 177 -11.89 18.23 -0.39
C VAL A 177 -13.22 18.52 -1.11
N GLU A 178 -13.75 17.55 -1.85
CA GLU A 178 -15.07 17.67 -2.49
C GLU A 178 -16.19 17.81 -1.47
N ILE A 179 -16.22 16.96 -0.44
CA ILE A 179 -17.25 16.96 0.61
C ILE A 179 -17.26 18.30 1.38
N VAL A 180 -16.10 18.90 1.64
CA VAL A 180 -16.03 20.20 2.31
C VAL A 180 -16.20 21.39 1.35
N GLU A 181 -16.44 21.12 0.05
CA GLU A 181 -16.66 22.13 -1.01
C GLU A 181 -15.47 23.08 -1.20
N LYS A 182 -14.25 22.60 -0.95
CA LYS A 182 -13.00 23.32 -1.23
C LYS A 182 -12.45 22.94 -2.61
N LYS A 183 -11.44 23.67 -3.09
CA LYS A 183 -10.75 23.38 -4.34
C LYS A 183 -9.36 22.86 -4.02
N ILE A 184 -8.96 21.74 -4.66
CA ILE A 184 -7.70 21.10 -4.41
C ILE A 184 -6.50 22.04 -4.63
N GLU A 185 -6.59 22.95 -5.61
CA GLU A 185 -5.56 23.93 -5.94
C GLU A 185 -5.44 25.06 -4.91
N ARG A 186 -6.36 25.14 -3.93
CA ARG A 186 -6.40 26.22 -2.93
C ARG A 186 -6.20 25.74 -1.50
N VAL A 187 -6.30 24.44 -1.25
CA VAL A 187 -6.14 23.92 0.11
C VAL A 187 -4.70 24.11 0.61
N ARG A 188 -4.57 24.52 1.87
CA ARG A 188 -3.30 24.60 2.57
C ARG A 188 -3.10 23.30 3.35
N VAL A 189 -2.06 22.59 3.03
CA VAL A 189 -1.74 21.27 3.56
C VAL A 189 -0.53 21.35 4.49
N VAL A 190 -0.70 20.87 5.70
CA VAL A 190 0.37 20.73 6.69
C VAL A 190 0.68 19.26 6.90
N PHE A 191 1.94 18.89 6.80
CA PHE A 191 2.43 17.58 7.19
C PHE A 191 3.10 17.65 8.57
N ASN A 192 2.65 16.80 9.47
CA ASN A 192 3.36 16.51 10.71
C ASN A 192 4.13 15.19 10.54
N GLY A 193 5.42 15.31 10.27
CA GLY A 193 6.32 14.22 9.88
C GLY A 193 6.99 14.53 8.54
N ALA A 194 8.24 14.09 8.38
CA ALA A 194 9.06 14.26 7.17
C ALA A 194 9.88 12.98 6.87
N GLY A 195 9.28 11.83 7.14
CA GLY A 195 9.81 10.52 6.77
C GLY A 195 9.47 10.16 5.31
N ALA A 196 9.73 8.90 4.94
CA ALA A 196 9.49 8.38 3.60
C ALA A 196 8.03 8.61 3.15
N SER A 197 7.07 8.19 3.96
CA SER A 197 5.63 8.32 3.65
C SER A 197 5.20 9.77 3.48
N ALA A 198 5.65 10.69 4.34
CA ALA A 198 5.27 12.09 4.30
C ALA A 198 5.80 12.79 3.05
N LEU A 199 7.08 12.60 2.71
CA LEU A 199 7.70 13.22 1.54
C LEU A 199 7.11 12.68 0.24
N SER A 200 6.87 11.36 0.16
CA SER A 200 6.26 10.74 -1.01
C SER A 200 4.79 11.13 -1.16
N THR A 201 4.04 11.23 -0.05
CA THR A 201 2.66 11.75 -0.07
C THR A 201 2.65 13.20 -0.55
N ALA A 202 3.50 14.07 0.00
CA ALA A 202 3.58 15.46 -0.44
C ALA A 202 3.90 15.57 -1.95
N LYS A 203 4.85 14.77 -2.46
CA LYS A 203 5.16 14.69 -3.89
C LYS A 203 3.95 14.23 -4.70
N HIS A 204 3.18 13.26 -4.21
CA HIS A 204 2.00 12.77 -4.91
C HIS A 204 0.84 13.78 -4.89
N LEU A 205 0.71 14.60 -3.81
CA LEU A 205 -0.28 15.68 -3.76
C LEU A 205 -0.03 16.77 -4.81
N LEU A 206 1.23 17.02 -5.19
CA LEU A 206 1.54 17.94 -6.30
C LEU A 206 0.91 17.45 -7.61
N ARG A 207 0.90 16.13 -7.85
CA ARG A 207 0.33 15.52 -9.07
C ARG A 207 -1.19 15.59 -9.12
N ILE A 208 -1.86 15.55 -7.99
CA ILE A 208 -3.32 15.75 -7.94
C ILE A 208 -3.75 17.22 -7.92
N GLY A 209 -2.79 18.15 -8.00
CA GLY A 209 -3.04 19.57 -8.19
C GLY A 209 -2.87 20.46 -6.97
N VAL A 210 -2.36 19.97 -5.83
CA VAL A 210 -2.00 20.84 -4.69
C VAL A 210 -0.74 21.61 -5.04
N PRO A 211 -0.72 22.96 -5.02
CA PRO A 211 0.48 23.74 -5.30
C PRO A 211 1.58 23.52 -4.24
N LEU A 212 2.85 23.56 -4.64
CA LEU A 212 3.98 23.41 -3.73
C LEU A 212 3.96 24.47 -2.62
N ASP A 213 3.63 25.71 -2.95
CA ASP A 213 3.57 26.83 -1.99
C ASP A 213 2.48 26.65 -0.92
N ASN A 214 1.53 25.76 -1.15
CA ASN A 214 0.45 25.42 -0.22
C ASN A 214 0.81 24.22 0.69
N ILE A 215 1.98 23.61 0.53
CA ILE A 215 2.43 22.47 1.32
C ILE A 215 3.49 22.92 2.32
N LEU A 216 3.23 22.73 3.62
CA LEU A 216 4.19 22.95 4.68
C LEU A 216 4.47 21.65 5.43
N ILE A 217 5.73 21.30 5.59
CA ILE A 217 6.16 20.05 6.24
C ILE A 217 6.93 20.37 7.51
N CYS A 218 6.61 19.67 8.59
CA CYS A 218 7.32 19.73 9.85
C CYS A 218 8.03 18.41 10.15
N ASP A 219 9.29 18.46 10.56
CA ASP A 219 9.98 17.33 11.16
C ASP A 219 10.21 17.58 12.68
N SER A 220 10.97 16.74 13.36
CA SER A 220 11.27 16.87 14.79
C SER A 220 11.98 18.17 15.20
N LYS A 221 12.49 18.93 14.21
CA LYS A 221 13.13 20.23 14.42
C LYS A 221 12.23 21.41 14.05
N GLY A 222 11.00 21.14 13.66
CA GLY A 222 10.01 22.14 13.22
C GLY A 222 9.85 22.21 11.70
N VAL A 223 9.44 23.38 11.22
CA VAL A 223 9.12 23.60 9.81
C VAL A 223 10.35 23.41 8.91
N ILE A 224 10.17 22.71 7.79
CA ILE A 224 11.18 22.61 6.73
C ILE A 224 11.12 23.91 5.93
N HIS A 225 12.13 24.78 6.07
CA HIS A 225 12.19 26.10 5.43
C HIS A 225 13.57 26.37 4.80
N GLU A 226 13.63 27.30 3.85
CA GLU A 226 14.84 27.63 3.07
C GLU A 226 16.07 28.00 3.92
N GLY A 227 15.88 28.49 5.13
CA GLY A 227 16.98 28.85 6.04
C GLY A 227 17.58 27.67 6.84
N ARG A 228 17.16 26.43 6.59
CA ARG A 228 17.75 25.24 7.24
C ARG A 228 18.91 24.67 6.44
N GLU A 229 20.02 24.41 7.12
CA GLU A 229 21.25 23.84 6.53
C GLU A 229 21.34 22.30 6.69
N ASP A 230 20.44 21.69 7.48
CA ASP A 230 20.45 20.27 7.84
C ASP A 230 19.51 19.41 6.97
N LEU A 231 19.04 19.94 5.86
CA LEU A 231 18.08 19.25 5.01
C LEU A 231 18.76 18.25 4.08
N SER A 232 18.25 17.02 4.05
CA SER A 232 18.57 16.08 2.96
C SER A 232 18.06 16.59 1.61
N ARG A 233 18.61 16.10 0.51
CA ARG A 233 18.14 16.44 -0.86
C ARG A 233 16.62 16.23 -1.04
N TYR A 234 16.05 15.23 -0.37
CA TYR A 234 14.63 14.92 -0.44
C TYR A 234 13.76 15.92 0.32
N LYS A 235 14.22 16.39 1.49
CA LYS A 235 13.53 17.42 2.28
C LYS A 235 13.66 18.81 1.65
N ALA A 236 14.80 19.10 1.05
CA ALA A 236 15.10 20.41 0.47
C ALA A 236 14.11 20.81 -0.65
N VAL A 237 13.52 19.84 -1.34
CA VAL A 237 12.46 20.09 -2.36
C VAL A 237 11.25 20.81 -1.76
N PHE A 238 10.96 20.57 -0.48
CA PHE A 238 9.81 21.13 0.24
C PHE A 238 10.22 22.26 1.21
N ALA A 239 11.43 22.80 1.07
CA ALA A 239 11.87 23.91 1.91
C ALA A 239 11.08 25.20 1.58
N ALA A 240 10.16 25.55 2.47
CA ALA A 240 9.25 26.67 2.26
C ALA A 240 9.90 28.04 2.58
N LYS A 241 9.54 29.06 1.81
CA LYS A 241 9.87 30.44 2.12
C LYS A 241 8.88 31.00 3.15
N THR A 242 9.15 30.80 4.42
CA THR A 242 8.23 31.19 5.51
C THR A 242 8.96 31.62 6.77
N SER A 243 8.32 32.46 7.57
CA SER A 243 8.78 32.82 8.92
C SER A 243 8.26 31.87 10.01
N LYS A 244 7.32 30.97 9.67
CA LYS A 244 6.78 29.95 10.59
C LYS A 244 7.87 28.94 10.97
N ARG A 245 7.89 28.47 12.22
CA ARG A 245 8.95 27.59 12.75
C ARG A 245 8.43 26.33 13.41
N THR A 246 7.24 26.35 13.98
CA THR A 246 6.67 25.23 14.73
C THR A 246 5.46 24.65 14.02
N LEU A 247 5.01 23.47 14.46
CA LEU A 247 3.77 22.85 13.96
C LEU A 247 2.57 23.74 14.28
N GLU A 248 2.53 24.32 15.47
CA GLU A 248 1.48 25.24 15.90
C GLU A 248 1.37 26.43 14.93
N ASP A 249 2.50 27.03 14.54
CA ASP A 249 2.52 28.15 13.62
C ASP A 249 1.87 27.81 12.27
N VAL A 250 2.15 26.61 11.73
CA VAL A 250 1.68 26.21 10.40
C VAL A 250 0.24 25.72 10.42
N MET A 251 -0.25 25.19 11.55
CA MET A 251 -1.62 24.73 11.71
C MET A 251 -2.64 25.86 11.67
N VAL A 252 -2.24 27.09 12.03
CA VAL A 252 -3.13 28.26 11.95
C VAL A 252 -3.63 28.45 10.53
N ASP A 253 -4.97 28.40 10.38
CA ASP A 253 -5.69 28.50 9.11
C ASP A 253 -5.33 27.40 8.08
N ALA A 254 -4.74 26.28 8.46
CA ALA A 254 -4.54 25.14 7.57
C ALA A 254 -5.88 24.47 7.22
N ASP A 255 -6.06 24.07 5.97
CA ASP A 255 -7.26 23.34 5.51
C ASP A 255 -7.13 21.83 5.77
N VAL A 256 -5.91 21.33 5.66
CA VAL A 256 -5.60 19.89 5.77
C VAL A 256 -4.40 19.69 6.68
N CYS A 257 -4.50 18.76 7.60
CA CYS A 257 -3.38 18.25 8.38
C CYS A 257 -3.22 16.74 8.12
N ILE A 258 -2.01 16.33 7.70
CA ILE A 258 -1.65 14.94 7.49
C ILE A 258 -0.55 14.57 8.49
N GLY A 259 -0.91 13.77 9.49
CA GLY A 259 -0.01 13.23 10.49
C GLY A 259 0.62 11.92 10.01
N LEU A 260 1.94 11.88 9.95
CA LEU A 260 2.77 10.72 9.62
C LEU A 260 4.00 10.72 10.55
N SER A 261 3.74 10.85 11.85
CA SER A 261 4.78 11.06 12.88
C SER A 261 4.59 10.14 14.08
N VAL A 262 4.20 10.69 15.21
CA VAL A 262 4.09 9.96 16.48
C VAL A 262 2.82 10.34 17.22
N LYS A 263 2.34 9.44 18.08
CA LYS A 263 1.21 9.63 18.97
C LYS A 263 1.25 10.96 19.70
N GLY A 264 0.11 11.67 19.73
CA GLY A 264 -0.10 12.88 20.53
C GLY A 264 0.64 14.12 20.03
N ALA A 265 1.16 14.08 18.80
CA ALA A 265 1.89 15.23 18.22
C ALA A 265 0.97 16.39 17.80
N ILE A 266 -0.33 16.14 17.63
CA ILE A 266 -1.34 17.15 17.29
C ILE A 266 -2.21 17.40 18.53
N THR A 267 -2.37 18.67 18.92
CA THR A 267 -3.20 19.07 20.09
C THR A 267 -4.57 19.59 19.67
N LYS A 268 -5.50 19.65 20.61
CA LYS A 268 -6.82 20.23 20.40
C LYS A 268 -6.75 21.72 20.02
N GLU A 269 -5.81 22.47 20.61
CA GLU A 269 -5.58 23.89 20.31
C GLU A 269 -5.15 24.09 18.85
N MET A 270 -4.27 23.23 18.34
CA MET A 270 -3.89 23.21 16.92
C MET A 270 -5.10 22.98 16.03
N VAL A 271 -5.95 22.00 16.36
CA VAL A 271 -7.18 21.69 15.63
C VAL A 271 -8.15 22.88 15.61
N VAL A 272 -8.32 23.54 16.74
CA VAL A 272 -9.17 24.76 16.85
C VAL A 272 -8.65 25.87 15.95
N SER A 273 -7.33 26.01 15.79
CA SER A 273 -6.70 27.07 14.97
C SER A 273 -6.83 26.86 13.46
N MET A 274 -7.21 25.66 13.00
CA MET A 274 -7.37 25.34 11.59
C MET A 274 -8.54 26.13 10.93
N ALA A 275 -8.48 26.18 9.62
CA ALA A 275 -9.54 26.76 8.79
C ALA A 275 -10.92 26.07 9.02
N PRO A 276 -12.04 26.70 8.65
CA PRO A 276 -13.36 26.03 8.69
C PRO A 276 -13.40 24.76 7.87
N LYS A 277 -14.15 23.75 8.36
CA LYS A 277 -14.28 22.41 7.78
C LYS A 277 -12.89 21.78 7.56
N PRO A 278 -12.07 21.59 8.63
CA PRO A 278 -10.73 21.04 8.49
C PRO A 278 -10.75 19.55 8.14
N ILE A 279 -9.73 19.12 7.40
CA ILE A 279 -9.50 17.71 7.07
C ILE A 279 -8.27 17.26 7.87
N ILE A 280 -8.43 16.21 8.69
CA ILE A 280 -7.37 15.72 9.58
C ILE A 280 -7.16 14.23 9.34
N PHE A 281 -6.00 13.87 8.80
CA PHE A 281 -5.57 12.50 8.61
C PHE A 281 -4.47 12.18 9.62
N SER A 282 -4.80 11.43 10.69
CA SER A 282 -3.87 11.03 11.75
C SER A 282 -3.47 9.57 11.51
N LEU A 283 -2.38 9.37 10.78
CA LEU A 283 -2.01 8.08 10.20
C LEU A 283 -0.91 7.34 10.94
N ALA A 284 -0.38 7.86 12.05
CA ALA A 284 0.60 7.16 12.87
C ALA A 284 0.04 5.84 13.43
N ASN A 285 0.88 4.81 13.44
CA ASN A 285 0.54 3.48 13.94
C ASN A 285 1.46 3.06 15.09
N PRO A 286 0.94 2.38 16.14
CA PRO A 286 -0.45 1.93 16.32
C PRO A 286 -1.40 3.01 16.85
N ASP A 287 -0.88 4.09 17.38
CA ASP A 287 -1.65 5.19 17.95
C ASP A 287 -1.52 6.44 17.09
N PRO A 288 -2.64 7.10 16.72
CA PRO A 288 -2.64 8.29 15.88
C PRO A 288 -2.07 9.54 16.60
N GLU A 289 -1.72 10.57 15.85
CA GLU A 289 -1.22 11.85 16.36
C GLU A 289 -2.23 12.59 17.23
N ILE A 290 -3.51 12.42 16.94
CA ILE A 290 -4.66 12.83 17.76
C ILE A 290 -5.80 11.83 17.53
N LEU A 291 -6.54 11.51 18.59
CA LEU A 291 -7.69 10.62 18.48
C LEU A 291 -8.88 11.33 17.83
N PRO A 292 -9.69 10.65 17.02
CA PRO A 292 -10.92 11.22 16.44
C PRO A 292 -11.85 11.83 17.47
N GLU A 293 -12.00 11.21 18.63
CA GLU A 293 -12.82 11.71 19.72
C GLU A 293 -12.33 13.08 20.23
N GLU A 294 -11.00 13.25 20.34
CA GLU A 294 -10.39 14.52 20.79
C GLU A 294 -10.61 15.64 19.77
N VAL A 295 -10.62 15.30 18.47
CA VAL A 295 -10.95 16.29 17.42
C VAL A 295 -12.42 16.69 17.52
N LEU A 296 -13.34 15.72 17.64
CA LEU A 296 -14.79 15.96 17.69
C LEU A 296 -15.23 16.72 18.95
N GLU A 297 -14.47 16.66 20.04
CA GLU A 297 -14.72 17.48 21.24
C GLU A 297 -14.58 19.00 20.96
N VAL A 298 -13.79 19.40 19.96
CA VAL A 298 -13.47 20.79 19.68
C VAL A 298 -13.93 21.26 18.29
N ARG A 299 -14.20 20.34 17.33
CA ARG A 299 -14.56 20.64 15.93
C ARG A 299 -15.54 19.59 15.38
N ASP A 300 -16.83 19.90 15.32
CA ASP A 300 -17.88 19.05 14.75
C ASP A 300 -17.97 19.13 13.21
N ASP A 301 -17.33 20.13 12.63
CA ASP A 301 -17.25 20.36 11.18
C ASP A 301 -16.08 19.60 10.52
N ALA A 302 -15.19 18.95 11.29
CA ALA A 302 -14.01 18.25 10.79
C ALA A 302 -14.34 16.98 10.01
N ILE A 303 -13.50 16.63 9.03
CA ILE A 303 -13.38 15.28 8.45
C ILE A 303 -12.13 14.63 8.99
N ILE A 304 -12.26 13.38 9.46
CA ILE A 304 -11.18 12.68 10.13
C ILE A 304 -10.95 11.32 9.47
N ALA A 305 -9.68 10.94 9.28
CA ALA A 305 -9.28 9.60 8.89
C ALA A 305 -8.07 9.14 9.72
N THR A 306 -7.93 7.83 9.89
CA THR A 306 -6.83 7.20 10.64
C THR A 306 -6.31 5.97 9.89
N GLY A 307 -5.14 5.44 10.29
CA GLY A 307 -4.66 4.13 9.85
C GLY A 307 -5.39 2.94 10.48
N ARG A 308 -6.21 3.17 11.52
CA ARG A 308 -6.83 2.11 12.34
C ARG A 308 -8.14 1.61 11.74
N SER A 309 -8.36 0.30 11.84
CA SER A 309 -9.56 -0.38 11.32
C SER A 309 -10.82 -0.19 12.17
N ASP A 310 -10.69 0.33 13.39
CA ASP A 310 -11.80 0.57 14.32
C ASP A 310 -12.47 1.95 14.14
N TYR A 311 -12.00 2.75 13.18
CA TYR A 311 -12.58 4.05 12.83
C TYR A 311 -13.22 4.05 11.42
N PRO A 312 -14.17 4.94 11.15
CA PRO A 312 -14.90 4.97 9.89
C PRO A 312 -14.01 5.09 8.65
N ASN A 313 -13.10 6.05 8.61
CA ASN A 313 -12.18 6.27 7.51
C ASN A 313 -10.83 5.63 7.81
N GLN A 314 -10.68 4.36 7.42
CA GLN A 314 -9.38 3.67 7.52
C GLN A 314 -8.57 3.90 6.24
N VAL A 315 -7.49 4.66 6.35
CA VAL A 315 -6.48 4.85 5.29
C VAL A 315 -5.41 3.77 5.46
N ASN A 316 -5.47 2.72 4.65
CA ASN A 316 -4.60 1.55 4.76
C ASN A 316 -4.05 1.12 3.40
N ASN A 317 -2.74 0.89 3.32
CA ASN A 317 -2.00 0.55 2.10
C ASN A 317 -2.54 -0.69 1.38
N VAL A 318 -3.25 -1.58 2.06
CA VAL A 318 -3.89 -2.76 1.46
C VAL A 318 -4.87 -2.42 0.34
N LEU A 319 -5.38 -1.20 0.29
CA LEU A 319 -6.21 -0.70 -0.80
C LEU A 319 -5.42 -0.37 -2.08
N GLY A 320 -4.09 -0.30 -2.00
CA GLY A 320 -3.21 0.10 -3.10
C GLY A 320 -2.40 -1.07 -3.66
N PHE A 321 -1.37 -1.48 -2.93
CA PHE A 321 -0.28 -2.31 -3.45
C PHE A 321 -0.71 -3.62 -4.14
N PRO A 322 -1.67 -4.42 -3.62
CA PRO A 322 -1.97 -5.70 -4.24
C PRO A 322 -2.55 -5.52 -5.64
N PHE A 323 -3.40 -4.52 -5.80
CA PHE A 323 -4.11 -4.25 -7.04
C PHE A 323 -3.23 -3.53 -8.07
N ILE A 324 -2.32 -2.67 -7.60
CA ILE A 324 -1.30 -2.02 -8.44
C ILE A 324 -0.38 -3.08 -9.04
N PHE A 325 0.15 -4.00 -8.22
CA PHE A 325 0.94 -5.12 -8.71
C PHE A 325 0.15 -6.04 -9.64
N ARG A 326 -1.14 -6.29 -9.36
CA ARG A 326 -1.96 -7.09 -10.26
C ARG A 326 -2.06 -6.48 -11.65
N GLY A 327 -2.35 -5.19 -11.73
CA GLY A 327 -2.39 -4.47 -13.02
C GLY A 327 -1.04 -4.47 -13.73
N ALA A 328 0.06 -4.21 -13.00
CA ALA A 328 1.41 -4.17 -13.56
C ALA A 328 1.89 -5.56 -14.05
N LEU A 329 1.67 -6.61 -13.27
CA LEU A 329 2.06 -7.99 -13.62
C LEU A 329 1.31 -8.50 -14.84
N ASP A 330 0.00 -8.24 -14.96
CA ASP A 330 -0.82 -8.77 -16.03
C ASP A 330 -0.50 -8.17 -17.40
N VAL A 331 0.05 -6.96 -17.44
CA VAL A 331 0.60 -6.35 -18.65
C VAL A 331 2.12 -6.53 -18.78
N ARG A 332 2.75 -7.29 -17.87
CA ARG A 332 4.21 -7.47 -17.78
C ARG A 332 4.95 -6.14 -17.87
N ALA A 333 4.52 -5.18 -17.04
CA ALA A 333 5.11 -3.86 -17.03
C ALA A 333 6.62 -3.90 -16.69
N THR A 334 7.40 -3.00 -17.27
CA THR A 334 8.82 -2.84 -16.97
C THR A 334 9.07 -2.05 -15.69
N GLY A 335 8.04 -1.37 -15.16
CA GLY A 335 8.10 -0.60 -13.93
C GLY A 335 6.72 -0.10 -13.53
N ILE A 336 6.63 0.54 -12.37
CA ILE A 336 5.44 1.28 -11.93
C ILE A 336 5.79 2.76 -11.96
N ASN A 337 5.16 3.50 -12.89
CA ASN A 337 5.41 4.92 -13.08
C ASN A 337 4.36 5.80 -12.36
N GLU A 338 4.56 7.12 -12.47
CA GLU A 338 3.73 8.14 -11.82
C GLU A 338 2.28 8.13 -12.32
N GLU A 339 2.07 7.86 -13.60
CA GLU A 339 0.74 7.78 -14.24
C GLU A 339 -0.03 6.56 -13.75
N MET A 340 0.63 5.43 -13.56
CA MET A 340 0.02 4.23 -12.97
C MET A 340 -0.42 4.47 -11.52
N MET A 341 0.40 5.17 -10.72
CA MET A 341 0.06 5.55 -9.36
C MET A 341 -1.11 6.54 -9.30
N LEU A 342 -1.14 7.52 -10.20
CA LEU A 342 -2.24 8.47 -10.32
C LEU A 342 -3.54 7.78 -10.75
N ALA A 343 -3.46 6.82 -11.68
CA ALA A 343 -4.60 6.01 -12.11
C ALA A 343 -5.18 5.20 -10.95
N ALA A 344 -4.33 4.60 -10.10
CA ALA A 344 -4.78 3.91 -8.89
C ALA A 344 -5.47 4.86 -7.89
N THR A 345 -4.91 6.05 -7.69
CA THR A 345 -5.49 7.10 -6.82
C THR A 345 -6.89 7.48 -7.28
N ASN A 346 -7.06 7.78 -8.56
CA ASN A 346 -8.35 8.17 -9.13
C ASN A 346 -9.37 7.04 -9.07
N ALA A 347 -8.97 5.82 -9.40
CA ALA A 347 -9.84 4.65 -9.33
C ALA A 347 -10.38 4.40 -7.91
N LEU A 348 -9.54 4.58 -6.88
CA LEU A 348 -9.96 4.47 -5.48
C LEU A 348 -10.93 5.59 -5.08
N ALA A 349 -10.63 6.82 -5.48
CA ALA A 349 -11.49 7.96 -5.19
C ALA A 349 -12.87 7.84 -5.86
N GLU A 350 -12.91 7.42 -7.12
CA GLU A 350 -14.14 7.19 -7.89
C GLU A 350 -14.98 6.07 -7.30
N LEU A 351 -14.36 4.93 -6.95
CA LEU A 351 -15.05 3.78 -6.37
C LEU A 351 -15.77 4.12 -5.06
N ALA A 352 -15.19 4.98 -4.23
CA ALA A 352 -15.81 5.40 -2.98
C ALA A 352 -17.15 6.15 -3.19
N ARG A 353 -17.35 6.74 -4.36
CA ARG A 353 -18.58 7.47 -4.72
C ARG A 353 -19.70 6.58 -5.23
N GLU A 354 -19.38 5.34 -5.59
CA GLU A 354 -20.36 4.37 -6.03
C GLU A 354 -21.17 3.79 -4.86
N GLN A 355 -22.39 3.36 -5.15
CA GLN A 355 -23.21 2.67 -4.16
C GLN A 355 -22.52 1.39 -3.68
N VAL A 356 -22.37 1.25 -2.36
CA VAL A 356 -21.75 0.07 -1.74
C VAL A 356 -22.72 -1.11 -1.77
N PRO A 357 -22.36 -2.27 -2.37
CA PRO A 357 -23.19 -3.44 -2.42
C PRO A 357 -23.42 -4.08 -1.05
N ASP A 358 -24.55 -4.82 -0.92
CA ASP A 358 -24.87 -5.54 0.33
C ASP A 358 -23.81 -6.58 0.70
N THR A 359 -23.17 -7.19 -0.29
CA THR A 359 -22.07 -8.15 -0.09
C THR A 359 -20.88 -7.53 0.63
N VAL A 360 -20.58 -6.26 0.35
CA VAL A 360 -19.53 -5.50 1.03
C VAL A 360 -19.99 -5.08 2.43
N ARG A 361 -21.21 -4.54 2.53
CA ARG A 361 -21.79 -4.15 3.85
C ARG A 361 -21.87 -5.32 4.83
N GLY A 362 -22.17 -6.52 4.33
CA GLY A 362 -22.21 -7.75 5.13
C GLY A 362 -20.86 -8.08 5.80
N ALA A 363 -19.74 -7.73 5.20
CA ALA A 363 -18.41 -7.92 5.79
C ALA A 363 -18.10 -6.95 6.95
N TYR A 364 -18.93 -5.92 7.14
CA TYR A 364 -18.78 -4.88 8.16
C TYR A 364 -20.03 -4.75 9.04
N GLU A 365 -20.63 -5.88 9.42
CA GLU A 365 -21.76 -5.97 10.35
C GLU A 365 -23.01 -5.16 9.91
N GLY A 366 -23.15 -4.95 8.59
CA GLY A 366 -24.30 -4.25 8.00
C GLY A 366 -24.31 -2.74 8.20
N SER A 367 -23.16 -2.13 8.59
CA SER A 367 -23.04 -0.69 8.74
C SER A 367 -23.45 0.05 7.45
N GLU A 368 -24.17 1.15 7.58
CA GLU A 368 -24.45 2.02 6.45
C GLU A 368 -23.14 2.62 5.93
N MET A 369 -22.91 2.43 4.63
CA MET A 369 -21.72 2.94 3.94
C MET A 369 -22.19 3.71 2.71
N SER A 370 -22.05 5.01 2.75
CA SER A 370 -22.32 5.90 1.63
C SER A 370 -21.27 7.00 1.59
N PHE A 371 -20.95 7.45 0.38
CA PHE A 371 -20.03 8.55 0.18
C PHE A 371 -20.36 9.75 1.08
N GLY A 372 -19.39 10.22 1.84
CA GLY A 372 -19.56 11.29 2.82
C GLY A 372 -18.43 11.35 3.83
N LYS A 373 -18.62 12.14 4.90
CA LYS A 373 -17.60 12.39 5.92
C LYS A 373 -17.01 11.12 6.56
N GLU A 374 -17.79 10.03 6.62
CA GLU A 374 -17.39 8.76 7.23
C GLU A 374 -17.02 7.66 6.21
N TYR A 375 -17.06 7.98 4.91
CA TYR A 375 -16.72 7.06 3.84
C TYR A 375 -16.02 7.80 2.70
N LEU A 376 -14.73 8.08 2.89
CA LEU A 376 -13.87 8.79 1.93
C LEU A 376 -13.19 7.87 0.93
N ILE A 377 -13.00 6.62 1.30
CA ILE A 377 -12.23 5.63 0.57
C ILE A 377 -12.88 4.25 0.76
N PRO A 378 -12.79 3.33 -0.22
CA PRO A 378 -13.33 1.98 -0.07
C PRO A 378 -12.76 1.26 1.16
N LYS A 379 -13.47 0.26 1.65
CA LYS A 379 -13.01 -0.59 2.75
C LYS A 379 -12.11 -1.73 2.22
N PRO A 380 -11.17 -2.25 3.02
CA PRO A 380 -10.24 -3.32 2.60
C PRO A 380 -10.89 -4.58 2.03
N PHE A 381 -12.07 -4.97 2.54
CA PHE A 381 -12.80 -6.14 2.02
C PHE A 381 -13.78 -5.82 0.89
N ASP A 382 -13.73 -4.63 0.33
CA ASP A 382 -14.48 -4.31 -0.89
C ASP A 382 -13.78 -4.93 -2.11
N HIS A 383 -14.32 -6.05 -2.58
CA HIS A 383 -13.76 -6.80 -3.70
C HIS A 383 -13.74 -5.99 -5.02
N ARG A 384 -14.57 -4.94 -5.12
CA ARG A 384 -14.59 -4.06 -6.30
C ARG A 384 -13.27 -3.32 -6.52
N VAL A 385 -12.48 -3.10 -5.46
CA VAL A 385 -11.17 -2.44 -5.57
C VAL A 385 -10.28 -3.13 -6.60
N LEU A 386 -10.27 -4.47 -6.64
CA LEU A 386 -9.53 -5.22 -7.65
C LEU A 386 -9.96 -4.88 -9.08
N PHE A 387 -11.28 -4.76 -9.31
CA PHE A 387 -11.85 -4.55 -10.64
C PHE A 387 -11.78 -3.10 -11.12
N HIS A 388 -11.50 -2.16 -10.22
CA HIS A 388 -11.30 -0.75 -10.54
C HIS A 388 -9.81 -0.39 -10.64
N VAL A 389 -9.01 -0.76 -9.65
CA VAL A 389 -7.60 -0.34 -9.57
C VAL A 389 -6.72 -1.09 -10.56
N ALA A 390 -6.81 -2.44 -10.63
CA ALA A 390 -5.93 -3.20 -11.51
C ALA A 390 -6.12 -2.86 -13.00
N PRO A 391 -7.35 -2.71 -13.55
CA PRO A 391 -7.54 -2.26 -14.92
C PRO A 391 -7.08 -0.82 -15.18
N ALA A 392 -7.26 0.09 -14.23
CA ALA A 392 -6.80 1.48 -14.36
C ALA A 392 -5.26 1.54 -14.44
N VAL A 393 -4.59 0.78 -13.59
CA VAL A 393 -3.11 0.66 -13.61
C VAL A 393 -2.62 0.01 -14.90
N ALA A 394 -3.24 -1.10 -15.34
CA ALA A 394 -2.90 -1.77 -16.59
C ALA A 394 -3.07 -0.84 -17.80
N LYS A 395 -4.17 -0.07 -17.83
CA LYS A 395 -4.43 0.94 -18.87
C LYS A 395 -3.33 1.99 -18.89
N ALA A 396 -3.00 2.58 -17.74
CA ALA A 396 -1.94 3.59 -17.65
C ALA A 396 -0.57 3.04 -18.08
N ALA A 397 -0.25 1.79 -17.72
CA ALA A 397 0.98 1.12 -18.16
C ALA A 397 1.05 0.97 -19.69
N ILE A 398 -0.07 0.60 -20.33
CA ILE A 398 -0.17 0.49 -21.79
C ILE A 398 -0.02 1.87 -22.45
N GLU A 399 -0.75 2.87 -21.97
CA GLU A 399 -0.75 4.23 -22.51
C GLU A 399 0.61 4.93 -22.38
N THR A 400 1.36 4.63 -21.33
CA THR A 400 2.71 5.18 -21.09
C THR A 400 3.84 4.34 -21.67
N GLY A 401 3.52 3.23 -22.32
CA GLY A 401 4.48 2.41 -23.06
C GLY A 401 5.38 1.54 -22.18
N VAL A 402 5.07 1.37 -20.89
CA VAL A 402 5.82 0.48 -19.99
C VAL A 402 5.29 -0.95 -19.96
N ALA A 403 4.16 -1.21 -20.59
CA ALA A 403 3.58 -2.55 -20.73
C ALA A 403 4.23 -3.33 -21.89
N ARG A 404 4.57 -4.61 -21.65
CA ARG A 404 5.02 -5.54 -22.71
C ARG A 404 3.87 -6.25 -23.40
N VAL A 405 2.70 -6.29 -22.77
CA VAL A 405 1.50 -6.95 -23.29
C VAL A 405 0.34 -5.97 -23.26
N THR A 406 -0.41 -5.89 -24.36
CA THR A 406 -1.65 -5.12 -24.44
C THR A 406 -2.82 -6.02 -24.10
N LEU A 407 -3.77 -5.54 -23.30
CA LEU A 407 -4.97 -6.24 -22.88
C LEU A 407 -6.22 -5.52 -23.43
N ASP A 408 -7.22 -6.31 -23.81
CA ASP A 408 -8.60 -5.83 -23.90
C ASP A 408 -9.13 -5.66 -22.47
N LEU A 409 -9.40 -4.42 -22.08
CA LEU A 409 -9.70 -4.07 -20.69
C LEU A 409 -11.05 -4.65 -20.22
N ASP A 410 -12.05 -4.76 -21.09
CA ASP A 410 -13.35 -5.31 -20.72
C ASP A 410 -13.21 -6.82 -20.44
N GLN A 411 -12.54 -7.55 -21.34
CA GLN A 411 -12.22 -8.96 -21.12
C GLN A 411 -11.28 -9.17 -19.92
N TYR A 412 -10.43 -8.21 -19.61
CA TYR A 412 -9.54 -8.27 -18.46
C TYR A 412 -10.32 -8.22 -17.15
N VAL A 413 -11.29 -7.33 -17.01
CA VAL A 413 -12.18 -7.27 -15.84
C VAL A 413 -12.92 -8.60 -15.65
N ASP A 414 -13.45 -9.20 -16.73
CA ASP A 414 -14.15 -10.49 -16.66
C ASP A 414 -13.22 -11.63 -16.24
N ARG A 415 -11.97 -11.64 -16.71
CA ARG A 415 -10.94 -12.59 -16.24
C ARG A 415 -10.61 -12.42 -14.76
N LEU A 416 -10.50 -11.19 -14.28
CA LEU A 416 -10.28 -10.92 -12.85
C LEU A 416 -11.45 -11.45 -12.01
N ARG A 417 -12.69 -11.23 -12.43
CA ARG A 417 -13.88 -11.80 -11.75
C ARG A 417 -13.85 -13.31 -11.72
N ALA A 418 -13.58 -13.95 -12.86
CA ALA A 418 -13.48 -15.41 -12.96
C ALA A 418 -12.36 -16.00 -12.08
N SER A 419 -11.23 -15.29 -11.90
CA SER A 419 -10.08 -15.73 -11.09
C SER A 419 -10.39 -15.80 -9.59
N LEU A 420 -11.36 -15.04 -9.10
CA LEU A 420 -11.77 -15.07 -7.69
C LEU A 420 -12.59 -16.32 -7.32
N GLY A 421 -13.18 -17.00 -8.30
CA GLY A 421 -14.00 -18.21 -8.13
C GLY A 421 -15.38 -17.93 -7.49
N PRO A 422 -16.38 -18.80 -7.75
CA PRO A 422 -17.70 -18.69 -7.13
C PRO A 422 -17.58 -18.99 -5.62
N GLY A 423 -17.58 -17.99 -4.79
CA GLY A 423 -17.43 -18.11 -3.32
C GLY A 423 -16.45 -17.10 -2.71
N ARG A 424 -15.66 -16.40 -3.53
CA ARG A 424 -14.88 -15.27 -3.06
C ARG A 424 -15.62 -13.93 -3.13
N GLU A 425 -16.71 -13.86 -3.91
CA GLU A 425 -17.64 -12.73 -3.90
C GLU A 425 -18.50 -12.70 -2.61
N ALA A 426 -18.72 -13.88 -1.99
CA ALA A 426 -19.34 -14.00 -0.68
C ALA A 426 -18.29 -14.55 0.29
N VAL A 427 -17.72 -13.72 1.13
CA VAL A 427 -17.08 -14.19 2.37
C VAL A 427 -18.19 -14.69 3.28
N SER A 428 -18.72 -15.85 2.97
CA SER A 428 -19.56 -16.58 3.89
C SER A 428 -18.71 -17.03 5.06
N TYR A 429 -19.06 -16.61 6.26
CA TYR A 429 -18.52 -17.02 7.56
C TYR A 429 -18.72 -18.53 7.83
N THR A 430 -18.97 -19.38 6.85
CA THR A 430 -19.29 -20.79 7.00
C THR A 430 -18.09 -21.70 7.27
N HIS A 431 -16.87 -21.21 7.44
CA HIS A 431 -15.69 -22.03 7.78
C HIS A 431 -15.13 -21.84 9.18
N LEU A 432 -15.90 -21.25 10.11
CA LEU A 432 -15.57 -21.22 11.54
C LEU A 432 -16.44 -22.14 12.40
N THR A 433 -17.10 -23.14 11.80
CA THR A 433 -17.57 -24.28 12.59
C THR A 433 -16.44 -25.31 12.61
N LEU A 434 -15.67 -25.32 13.68
CA LEU A 434 -14.85 -26.44 14.10
C LEU A 434 -15.69 -27.73 14.03
N PRO A 435 -15.20 -28.82 13.48
CA PRO A 435 -15.84 -30.12 13.69
C PRO A 435 -15.71 -30.42 15.17
N THR A 436 -16.85 -30.30 15.86
CA THR A 436 -17.02 -30.91 17.17
C THR A 436 -16.80 -32.40 17.06
N ASN A 437 -15.93 -32.91 17.90
CA ASN A 437 -15.78 -34.27 18.39
C ASN A 437 -16.44 -35.39 17.57
N ARG A 438 -15.60 -36.29 17.07
CA ARG A 438 -15.94 -37.71 17.08
C ARG A 438 -14.91 -38.44 17.91
N GLU A 439 -15.35 -38.80 19.14
CA GLU A 439 -14.85 -39.95 19.82
C GLU A 439 -15.05 -41.20 18.93
N VAL A 440 -14.03 -41.95 18.69
CA VAL A 440 -13.86 -43.37 18.99
C VAL A 440 -12.38 -43.70 18.84
#